data_797cb8ee199f8064043cf88ae1ed9818
#
_entry.id   797cb8ee199f8064043cf88ae1ed9818
#
_cell.length_a   1.000
_cell.length_b   1.000
_cell.length_c   1.000
_cell.angle_alpha   90.00
_cell.angle_beta   90.00
_cell.angle_gamma   90.00
#
_symmetry.space_group_name_H-M   'P 1'
#
loop_
_entity.id
_entity.type
_entity.pdbx_description
1 polymer ?
#
loop_
_entity_poly.entity_id
_entity_poly.type
_entity_poly.pdbx_seq_one_letter_code
_entity_poly.pdbx_strand_id
1 'polypeptide(L)'
;MSTLNTITATLFPETDVRHLTKEELEAGLDEIRRAPKDEGLLQLIVRRPGVEQREILTEAHLDLEQGVVGDNWKRRGSSMTDDGSAHPEMQINIMSSRVVALVAQNRNRWHLAGDQFYVDMDLSEDNMPAGTRLEFGTAVLEVTAEPHLGCRKFVARFGVEAMKFVNSELGRQLHLRGINAKVVKPGVVRVGSAIRKLH
;
A
#
# COMPACT_ATOMS: atom_id res chain seq x y z
N MET A 1 -25.23 -3.04 -18.48
CA MET A 1 -25.10 -2.06 -17.39
C MET A 1 -24.79 -2.85 -16.13
N SER A 2 -23.52 -2.93 -15.77
CA SER A 2 -23.08 -3.69 -14.57
C SER A 2 -23.04 -2.70 -13.41
N THR A 3 -23.88 -2.92 -12.41
CA THR A 3 -23.93 -2.14 -11.16
C THR A 3 -22.68 -2.43 -10.36
N LEU A 4 -21.78 -1.46 -10.28
CA LEU A 4 -20.67 -1.45 -9.36
C LEU A 4 -21.24 -1.46 -7.92
N ASN A 5 -21.08 -2.58 -7.22
CA ASN A 5 -21.35 -2.65 -5.78
C ASN A 5 -20.28 -1.85 -5.03
N THR A 6 -20.53 -0.56 -4.86
CA THR A 6 -19.77 0.30 -3.97
C THR A 6 -20.27 0.03 -2.55
N ILE A 7 -19.53 -0.72 -1.76
CA ILE A 7 -19.78 -0.79 -0.33
C ILE A 7 -19.23 0.51 0.26
N THR A 8 -20.10 1.47 0.51
CA THR A 8 -19.76 2.66 1.29
C THR A 8 -19.44 2.19 2.71
N ALA A 9 -18.17 2.29 3.11
CA ALA A 9 -17.76 1.97 4.46
C ALA A 9 -18.53 2.88 5.43
N THR A 10 -19.54 2.32 6.10
CA THR A 10 -20.22 2.97 7.21
C THR A 10 -19.17 3.19 8.28
N LEU A 11 -19.02 4.44 8.73
CA LEU A 11 -18.17 4.83 9.84
C LEU A 11 -18.55 4.03 11.08
N PHE A 12 -17.82 2.95 11.36
CA PHE A 12 -17.89 2.30 12.66
C PHE A 12 -17.22 3.23 13.68
N PRO A 13 -17.77 3.38 14.88
CA PRO A 13 -17.13 4.18 15.92
C PRO A 13 -15.70 3.67 16.10
N GLU A 14 -14.74 4.58 16.15
CA GLU A 14 -13.37 4.29 16.55
C GLU A 14 -13.43 3.75 17.98
N THR A 15 -13.53 2.43 18.08
CA THR A 15 -13.28 1.79 19.38
C THR A 15 -11.83 2.10 19.73
N ASP A 16 -11.63 2.47 20.97
CA ASP A 16 -10.42 2.93 21.64
C ASP A 16 -9.17 2.10 21.25
N VAL A 17 -8.60 2.39 20.07
CA VAL A 17 -7.43 1.68 19.58
C VAL A 17 -6.21 2.41 20.11
N ARG A 18 -5.58 1.81 21.12
CA ARG A 18 -4.30 2.32 21.61
C ARG A 18 -3.20 2.16 20.57
N HIS A 19 -2.27 3.09 20.53
CA HIS A 19 -1.08 2.94 19.73
C HIS A 19 -0.13 1.91 20.39
N LEU A 20 0.49 1.06 19.55
CA LEU A 20 1.44 0.06 20.03
C LEU A 20 2.75 0.70 20.51
N THR A 21 3.37 0.08 21.50
CA THR A 21 4.72 0.45 21.95
C THR A 21 5.76 -0.07 20.95
N LYS A 22 7.00 0.41 21.09
CA LYS A 22 8.13 -0.07 20.27
C LYS A 22 8.32 -1.58 20.41
N GLU A 23 8.28 -2.10 21.64
CA GLU A 23 8.49 -3.52 21.94
C GLU A 23 7.41 -4.40 21.31
N GLU A 24 6.16 -3.96 21.31
CA GLU A 24 5.04 -4.66 20.69
C GLU A 24 5.17 -4.69 19.17
N LEU A 25 5.65 -3.60 18.56
CA LEU A 25 5.91 -3.52 17.12
C LEU A 25 7.08 -4.45 16.74
N GLU A 26 8.17 -4.43 17.50
CA GLU A 26 9.34 -5.29 17.27
C GLU A 26 9.00 -6.78 17.43
N ALA A 27 8.12 -7.14 18.36
CA ALA A 27 7.64 -8.51 18.52
C ALA A 27 6.87 -9.05 17.28
N GLY A 28 6.34 -8.17 16.44
CA GLY A 28 5.67 -8.55 15.20
C GLY A 28 6.60 -8.84 14.01
N LEU A 29 7.91 -8.57 14.13
CA LEU A 29 8.86 -8.69 13.01
C LEU A 29 8.98 -10.11 12.45
N ASP A 30 8.94 -11.13 13.30
CA ASP A 30 9.08 -12.51 12.85
C ASP A 30 7.89 -12.92 11.95
N GLU A 31 6.68 -12.47 12.26
CA GLU A 31 5.52 -12.73 11.42
C GLU A 31 5.62 -12.00 10.08
N ILE A 32 6.13 -10.77 10.07
CA ILE A 32 6.36 -10.01 8.84
C ILE A 32 7.38 -10.73 7.94
N ARG A 33 8.49 -11.23 8.51
CA ARG A 33 9.55 -11.93 7.78
C ARG A 33 9.12 -13.29 7.19
N ARG A 34 8.03 -13.89 7.67
CA ARG A 34 7.46 -15.12 7.10
C ARG A 34 6.62 -14.89 5.85
N ALA A 35 6.52 -13.66 5.37
CA ALA A 35 5.77 -13.38 4.15
C ALA A 35 6.36 -14.14 2.95
N PRO A 36 5.53 -14.65 2.02
CA PRO A 36 6.01 -15.35 0.84
C PRO A 36 6.78 -14.43 -0.10
N LYS A 37 7.79 -14.97 -0.80
CA LYS A 37 8.73 -14.18 -1.62
C LYS A 37 8.29 -14.02 -3.07
N ASP A 38 7.90 -15.11 -3.73
CA ASP A 38 7.70 -15.12 -5.18
C ASP A 38 6.24 -14.99 -5.60
N GLU A 39 5.33 -15.50 -4.79
CA GLU A 39 3.89 -15.41 -5.00
C GLU A 39 3.18 -15.07 -3.69
N GLY A 40 2.41 -14.00 -3.71
CA GLY A 40 1.59 -13.52 -2.61
C GLY A 40 0.14 -13.32 -3.01
N LEU A 41 -0.65 -12.75 -2.10
CA LEU A 41 -2.09 -12.50 -2.30
C LEU A 41 -2.42 -11.02 -2.12
N LEU A 42 -3.23 -10.46 -3.01
CA LEU A 42 -3.84 -9.15 -2.83
C LEU A 42 -5.00 -9.23 -1.84
N GLN A 43 -4.84 -8.61 -0.68
CA GLN A 43 -5.81 -8.71 0.40
C GLN A 43 -6.78 -7.52 0.49
N LEU A 44 -6.37 -6.34 0.00
CA LEU A 44 -7.21 -5.15 0.02
C LEU A 44 -6.83 -4.21 -1.11
N ILE A 45 -7.84 -3.61 -1.74
CA ILE A 45 -7.71 -2.54 -2.72
C ILE A 45 -8.37 -1.30 -2.16
N VAL A 46 -7.67 -0.17 -2.18
CA VAL A 46 -8.18 1.13 -1.77
C VAL A 46 -7.98 2.14 -2.87
N ARG A 47 -9.05 2.82 -3.28
CA ARG A 47 -9.00 3.99 -4.14
C ARG A 47 -9.16 5.26 -3.31
N ARG A 48 -8.43 6.30 -3.66
CA ARG A 48 -8.43 7.60 -2.98
C ARG A 48 -9.01 8.66 -3.93
N PRO A 49 -10.33 8.79 -4.07
CA PRO A 49 -10.93 9.70 -5.06
C PRO A 49 -10.71 11.17 -4.71
N GLY A 50 -10.45 11.50 -3.47
CA GLY A 50 -10.18 12.86 -2.99
C GLY A 50 -9.33 12.89 -1.73
N VAL A 51 -9.06 14.11 -1.22
CA VAL A 51 -8.32 14.30 0.04
C VAL A 51 -9.12 13.69 1.19
N GLU A 52 -8.47 12.85 2.00
CA GLU A 52 -9.06 12.08 3.11
C GLU A 52 -10.22 11.14 2.72
N GLN A 53 -10.52 10.97 1.44
CA GLN A 53 -11.50 10.00 0.97
C GLN A 53 -10.84 8.66 0.70
N ARG A 54 -11.53 7.58 1.03
CA ARG A 54 -11.09 6.19 0.85
C ARG A 54 -12.28 5.34 0.42
N GLU A 55 -12.10 4.59 -0.65
CA GLU A 55 -13.06 3.62 -1.14
C GLU A 55 -12.41 2.24 -1.17
N ILE A 56 -13.03 1.28 -0.50
CA ILE A 56 -12.60 -0.12 -0.53
C ILE A 56 -13.24 -0.76 -1.76
N LEU A 57 -12.40 -1.36 -2.62
CA LEU A 57 -12.82 -1.97 -3.86
C LEU A 57 -12.60 -3.48 -3.83
N THR A 58 -13.43 -4.23 -4.53
CA THR A 58 -13.22 -5.65 -4.83
C THR A 58 -12.39 -5.86 -6.09
N GLU A 59 -12.41 -4.86 -6.98
CA GLU A 59 -11.71 -4.85 -8.27
C GLU A 59 -11.21 -3.44 -8.58
N ALA A 60 -10.07 -3.33 -9.24
CA ALA A 60 -9.55 -2.07 -9.76
C ALA A 60 -9.01 -2.23 -11.19
N HIS A 61 -9.20 -1.19 -12.00
CA HIS A 61 -8.54 -1.02 -13.29
C HIS A 61 -7.26 -0.24 -13.10
N LEU A 62 -6.18 -0.74 -13.69
CA LEU A 62 -4.87 -0.11 -13.71
C LEU A 62 -4.56 0.43 -15.10
N ASP A 63 -4.13 1.67 -15.16
CA ASP A 63 -3.88 2.44 -16.38
C ASP A 63 -2.49 3.08 -16.33
N LEU A 64 -1.81 3.17 -17.48
CA LEU A 64 -0.45 3.71 -17.57
C LEU A 64 -0.34 5.17 -17.12
N GLU A 65 -1.39 5.97 -17.37
CA GLU A 65 -1.36 7.39 -17.06
C GLU A 65 -2.03 7.76 -15.74
N GLN A 66 -3.01 6.97 -15.31
CA GLN A 66 -3.82 7.26 -14.13
C GLN A 66 -3.40 6.45 -12.90
N GLY A 67 -2.63 5.37 -13.08
CA GLY A 67 -2.41 4.40 -12.03
C GLY A 67 -3.68 3.60 -11.74
N VAL A 68 -4.21 3.67 -10.52
CA VAL A 68 -5.55 3.15 -10.20
C VAL A 68 -6.59 4.12 -10.77
N VAL A 69 -7.42 3.65 -11.70
CA VAL A 69 -8.45 4.48 -12.33
C VAL A 69 -9.40 5.06 -11.28
N GLY A 70 -9.55 6.38 -11.30
CA GLY A 70 -10.35 7.14 -10.34
C GLY A 70 -9.65 7.47 -9.01
N ASP A 71 -8.40 7.07 -8.81
CA ASP A 71 -7.54 7.59 -7.71
C ASP A 71 -7.15 9.05 -8.00
N ASN A 72 -6.87 9.82 -6.96
CA ASN A 72 -6.52 11.22 -7.10
C ASN A 72 -5.01 11.47 -7.36
N TRP A 73 -4.19 10.42 -7.46
CA TRP A 73 -2.74 10.57 -7.60
C TRP A 73 -2.37 11.59 -8.70
N LYS A 74 -2.90 11.42 -9.91
CA LYS A 74 -2.59 12.30 -11.05
C LYS A 74 -3.02 13.76 -10.79
N ARG A 75 -4.21 13.96 -10.21
CA ARG A 75 -4.77 15.31 -9.94
C ARG A 75 -4.15 16.00 -8.73
N ARG A 76 -3.75 15.22 -7.73
CA ARG A 76 -3.15 15.73 -6.50
C ARG A 76 -1.78 16.38 -6.76
N GLY A 77 -1.05 15.89 -7.75
CA GLY A 77 0.31 16.33 -8.01
C GLY A 77 1.29 15.90 -6.92
N SER A 78 2.48 16.48 -6.96
CA SER A 78 3.57 16.23 -6.01
C SER A 78 4.36 17.49 -5.77
N SER A 79 4.78 17.72 -4.52
CA SER A 79 5.76 18.75 -4.18
C SER A 79 7.20 18.35 -4.50
N MET A 80 7.41 17.12 -4.98
CA MET A 80 8.73 16.59 -5.36
C MET A 80 9.03 16.76 -6.85
N THR A 81 8.07 17.32 -7.62
CA THR A 81 8.25 17.65 -9.03
C THR A 81 8.30 19.16 -9.21
N ASP A 82 9.16 19.66 -10.11
CA ASP A 82 9.40 21.08 -10.30
C ASP A 82 8.15 21.83 -10.79
N ASP A 83 7.31 21.16 -11.58
CA ASP A 83 6.08 21.71 -12.14
C ASP A 83 4.82 21.40 -11.32
N GLY A 84 4.97 20.72 -10.19
CA GLY A 84 3.85 20.28 -9.35
C GLY A 84 3.02 19.13 -9.93
N SER A 85 3.44 18.52 -11.04
CA SER A 85 2.78 17.35 -11.60
C SER A 85 2.86 16.13 -10.69
N ALA A 86 2.08 15.09 -10.95
CA ALA A 86 2.19 13.84 -10.20
C ALA A 86 3.55 13.17 -10.47
N HIS A 87 4.22 12.72 -9.39
CA HIS A 87 5.51 12.06 -9.51
C HIS A 87 5.34 10.65 -10.12
N PRO A 88 5.88 10.36 -11.32
CA PRO A 88 5.63 9.09 -12.03
C PRO A 88 6.05 7.86 -11.23
N GLU A 89 7.16 7.95 -10.51
CA GLU A 89 7.71 6.86 -9.70
C GLU A 89 6.91 6.59 -8.40
N MET A 90 5.91 7.43 -8.09
CA MET A 90 5.04 7.29 -6.90
C MET A 90 3.57 7.06 -7.30
N GLN A 91 3.34 6.45 -8.45
CA GLN A 91 2.01 6.26 -9.01
C GLN A 91 1.16 5.30 -8.18
N ILE A 92 1.75 4.21 -7.72
CA ILE A 92 1.11 3.16 -6.94
C ILE A 92 1.86 2.99 -5.63
N ASN A 93 1.12 2.89 -4.51
CA ASN A 93 1.67 2.57 -3.21
C ASN A 93 1.19 1.17 -2.79
N ILE A 94 2.12 0.30 -2.41
CA ILE A 94 1.87 -1.09 -2.00
C ILE A 94 2.43 -1.29 -0.59
N MET A 95 1.64 -1.82 0.32
CA MET A 95 2.06 -2.13 1.70
C MET A 95 1.84 -3.60 2.02
N SER A 96 2.74 -4.19 2.82
CA SER A 96 2.54 -5.55 3.34
C SER A 96 1.30 -5.59 4.24
N SER A 97 0.42 -6.57 3.99
CA SER A 97 -0.77 -6.80 4.81
C SER A 97 -0.42 -7.21 6.23
N ARG A 98 0.74 -7.86 6.45
CA ARG A 98 1.23 -8.23 7.78
C ARG A 98 1.65 -7.00 8.58
N VAL A 99 2.32 -6.04 7.92
CA VAL A 99 2.70 -4.79 8.59
C VAL A 99 1.49 -3.95 8.94
N VAL A 100 0.55 -3.76 8.00
CA VAL A 100 -0.66 -2.99 8.30
C VAL A 100 -1.54 -3.68 9.34
N ALA A 101 -1.61 -5.02 9.35
CA ALA A 101 -2.31 -5.78 10.38
C ALA A 101 -1.74 -5.51 11.78
N LEU A 102 -0.42 -5.46 11.89
CA LEU A 102 0.27 -5.13 13.14
C LEU A 102 -0.06 -3.70 13.58
N VAL A 103 0.23 -2.70 12.77
CA VAL A 103 0.11 -1.28 13.18
C VAL A 103 -1.34 -0.82 13.34
N ALA A 104 -2.25 -1.33 12.52
CA ALA A 104 -3.66 -0.97 12.57
C ALA A 104 -4.48 -1.81 13.57
N GLN A 105 -4.00 -3.00 13.96
CA GLN A 105 -4.61 -3.95 14.92
C GLN A 105 -6.02 -4.42 14.52
N ASN A 106 -6.70 -3.72 13.63
CA ASN A 106 -8.03 -4.03 13.16
C ASN A 106 -8.08 -3.89 11.63
N ARG A 107 -8.62 -4.92 10.94
CA ARG A 107 -8.73 -4.93 9.47
C ARG A 107 -9.52 -3.73 8.93
N ASN A 108 -10.53 -3.28 9.66
CA ASN A 108 -11.34 -2.11 9.26
C ASN A 108 -10.54 -0.80 9.24
N ARG A 109 -9.33 -0.77 9.78
CA ARG A 109 -8.45 0.39 9.81
C ARG A 109 -7.31 0.34 8.79
N TRP A 110 -7.14 -0.77 8.07
CA TRP A 110 -6.04 -0.91 7.11
C TRP A 110 -6.01 0.21 6.06
N HIS A 111 -7.17 0.56 5.52
CA HIS A 111 -7.30 1.63 4.52
C HIS A 111 -6.77 3.00 4.99
N LEU A 112 -6.64 3.19 6.31
CA LEU A 112 -6.10 4.42 6.91
C LEU A 112 -4.59 4.57 6.66
N ALA A 113 -3.84 3.50 6.38
CA ALA A 113 -2.42 3.62 6.03
C ALA A 113 -2.19 4.44 4.75
N GLY A 114 -3.17 4.45 3.85
CA GLY A 114 -3.22 5.37 2.71
C GLY A 114 -2.67 4.81 1.41
N ASP A 115 -2.30 3.53 1.40
CA ASP A 115 -1.83 2.81 0.22
C ASP A 115 -3.02 2.34 -0.63
N GLN A 116 -2.78 2.09 -1.93
CA GLN A 116 -3.80 1.52 -2.81
C GLN A 116 -3.90 0.01 -2.67
N PHE A 117 -2.78 -0.69 -2.46
CA PHE A 117 -2.76 -2.15 -2.40
C PHE A 117 -2.13 -2.66 -1.12
N TYR A 118 -2.76 -3.69 -0.54
CA TYR A 118 -2.24 -4.41 0.62
C TYR A 118 -2.06 -5.87 0.26
N VAL A 119 -0.81 -6.34 0.28
CA VAL A 119 -0.42 -7.65 -0.21
C VAL A 119 0.21 -8.51 0.87
N ASP A 120 -0.10 -9.79 0.91
CA ASP A 120 0.64 -10.76 1.71
C ASP A 120 1.83 -11.26 0.90
N MET A 121 2.92 -10.50 0.93
CA MET A 121 4.15 -10.76 0.21
C MET A 121 5.33 -10.07 0.89
N ASP A 122 6.51 -10.65 0.80
CA ASP A 122 7.76 -10.03 1.24
C ASP A 122 8.14 -8.87 0.31
N LEU A 123 8.05 -7.66 0.85
CA LEU A 123 8.38 -6.43 0.13
C LEU A 123 9.79 -5.91 0.41
N SER A 124 10.62 -6.66 1.15
CA SER A 124 11.98 -6.23 1.53
C SER A 124 12.83 -5.83 0.33
N GLU A 125 13.83 -4.98 0.57
CA GLU A 125 14.77 -4.51 -0.46
C GLU A 125 15.47 -5.68 -1.18
N ASP A 126 15.84 -6.72 -0.42
CA ASP A 126 16.45 -7.95 -0.98
C ASP A 126 15.53 -8.69 -1.94
N ASN A 127 14.22 -8.69 -1.68
CA ASN A 127 13.24 -9.41 -2.50
C ASN A 127 12.64 -8.54 -3.61
N MET A 128 12.44 -7.25 -3.34
CA MET A 128 11.76 -6.29 -4.24
C MET A 128 12.64 -5.07 -4.53
N PRO A 129 13.87 -5.25 -5.07
CA PRO A 129 14.65 -4.11 -5.49
C PRO A 129 13.94 -3.33 -6.60
N ALA A 130 14.31 -2.06 -6.79
CA ALA A 130 13.81 -1.23 -7.88
C ALA A 130 14.00 -1.93 -9.24
N GLY A 131 13.01 -1.84 -10.11
CA GLY A 131 12.96 -2.54 -11.40
C GLY A 131 12.31 -3.93 -11.33
N THR A 132 12.05 -4.48 -10.14
CA THR A 132 11.30 -5.74 -10.01
C THR A 132 9.90 -5.58 -10.59
N ARG A 133 9.49 -6.53 -11.43
CA ARG A 133 8.15 -6.55 -12.02
C ARG A 133 7.25 -7.53 -11.30
N LEU A 134 6.01 -7.10 -11.08
CA LEU A 134 4.98 -7.86 -10.39
C LEU A 134 3.77 -8.02 -11.30
N GLU A 135 3.34 -9.25 -11.52
CA GLU A 135 2.03 -9.54 -12.11
C GLU A 135 0.94 -9.27 -11.07
N PHE A 136 0.01 -8.38 -11.40
CA PHE A 136 -1.16 -8.01 -10.60
C PHE A 136 -2.44 -8.31 -11.39
N GLY A 137 -2.98 -9.51 -11.26
CA GLY A 137 -4.09 -9.96 -12.10
C GLY A 137 -3.68 -9.98 -13.58
N THR A 138 -4.27 -9.12 -14.43
CA THR A 138 -3.87 -8.98 -15.85
C THR A 138 -2.92 -7.81 -16.10
N ALA A 139 -2.67 -6.97 -15.08
CA ALA A 139 -1.73 -5.85 -15.14
C ALA A 139 -0.31 -6.27 -14.75
N VAL A 140 0.67 -5.42 -15.04
CA VAL A 140 2.04 -5.54 -14.53
C VAL A 140 2.46 -4.21 -13.93
N LEU A 141 3.00 -4.27 -12.72
CA LEU A 141 3.61 -3.15 -12.02
C LEU A 141 5.12 -3.32 -12.00
N GLU A 142 5.85 -2.20 -11.98
CA GLU A 142 7.30 -2.16 -11.77
C GLU A 142 7.61 -1.37 -10.50
N VAL A 143 8.37 -1.97 -9.59
CA VAL A 143 8.84 -1.35 -8.35
C VAL A 143 9.78 -0.21 -8.70
N THR A 144 9.59 0.95 -8.08
CA THR A 144 10.40 2.14 -8.32
C THR A 144 11.43 2.37 -7.21
N ALA A 145 12.44 3.20 -7.49
CA ALA A 145 13.49 3.52 -6.52
C ALA A 145 13.06 4.56 -5.47
N GLU A 146 11.91 5.22 -5.66
CA GLU A 146 11.44 6.23 -4.73
C GLU A 146 11.07 5.62 -3.38
N PRO A 147 11.65 6.07 -2.26
CA PRO A 147 11.36 5.51 -0.95
C PRO A 147 9.93 5.84 -0.52
N HIS A 148 9.24 4.84 0.02
CA HIS A 148 7.93 5.04 0.65
C HIS A 148 8.10 5.17 2.16
N LEU A 149 7.86 6.36 2.70
CA LEU A 149 8.11 6.69 4.11
C LEU A 149 6.83 7.03 4.87
N GLY A 150 6.83 6.73 6.18
CA GLY A 150 5.79 7.17 7.10
C GLY A 150 5.82 8.70 7.28
N CYS A 151 4.64 9.32 7.26
CA CYS A 151 4.45 10.77 7.32
C CYS A 151 3.59 11.17 8.52
N ARG A 152 3.33 12.49 8.68
CA ARG A 152 2.46 13.03 9.76
C ARG A 152 1.08 12.38 9.82
N LYS A 153 0.48 12.03 8.67
CA LYS A 153 -0.82 11.34 8.64
C LYS A 153 -0.73 9.92 9.19
N PHE A 154 0.40 9.24 8.97
CA PHE A 154 0.65 7.93 9.54
C PHE A 154 0.77 7.99 11.07
N VAL A 155 1.48 9.02 11.59
CA VAL A 155 1.57 9.29 13.04
C VAL A 155 0.18 9.50 13.65
N ALA A 156 -0.64 10.35 13.03
CA ALA A 156 -1.98 10.66 13.55
C ALA A 156 -2.88 9.42 13.64
N ARG A 157 -2.65 8.40 12.81
CA ARG A 157 -3.50 7.20 12.71
C ARG A 157 -2.99 6.02 13.52
N PHE A 158 -1.66 5.87 13.61
CA PHE A 158 -1.02 4.67 14.18
C PHE A 158 0.00 4.98 15.28
N GLY A 159 0.24 6.26 15.57
CA GLY A 159 1.15 6.69 16.62
C GLY A 159 2.59 6.93 16.14
N VAL A 160 3.35 7.61 17.00
CA VAL A 160 4.73 8.00 16.70
C VAL A 160 5.67 6.79 16.67
N GLU A 161 5.45 5.78 17.53
CA GLU A 161 6.30 4.59 17.56
C GLU A 161 6.12 3.75 16.29
N ALA A 162 4.89 3.62 15.78
CA ALA A 162 4.65 2.96 14.49
C ALA A 162 5.36 3.69 13.33
N MET A 163 5.37 5.03 13.33
CA MET A 163 6.10 5.81 12.31
C MET A 163 7.61 5.62 12.43
N LYS A 164 8.17 5.64 13.65
CA LYS A 164 9.61 5.36 13.88
C LYS A 164 9.97 3.94 13.45
N PHE A 165 9.13 2.96 13.76
CA PHE A 165 9.31 1.56 13.39
C PHE A 165 9.41 1.37 11.89
N VAL A 166 8.45 1.88 11.11
CA VAL A 166 8.46 1.72 9.65
C VAL A 166 9.56 2.54 8.95
N ASN A 167 10.06 3.62 9.58
CA ASN A 167 11.12 4.47 9.04
C ASN A 167 12.52 4.16 9.64
N SER A 168 12.63 3.20 10.55
CA SER A 168 13.94 2.77 11.10
C SER A 168 14.84 2.20 10.00
N GLU A 169 16.12 2.01 10.27
CA GLU A 169 17.04 1.37 9.34
C GLU A 169 16.53 -0.01 8.91
N LEU A 170 16.15 -0.86 9.85
CA LEU A 170 15.54 -2.15 9.61
C LEU A 170 14.19 -1.99 8.87
N GLY A 171 13.40 -0.98 9.25
CA GLY A 171 12.11 -0.69 8.59
C GLY A 171 12.25 -0.33 7.11
N ARG A 172 13.33 0.34 6.73
CA ARG A 172 13.66 0.65 5.33
C ARG A 172 14.12 -0.59 4.58
N GLN A 173 15.02 -1.40 5.16
CA GLN A 173 15.50 -2.65 4.57
C GLN A 173 14.35 -3.64 4.32
N LEU A 174 13.38 -3.71 5.24
CA LEU A 174 12.21 -4.57 5.12
C LEU A 174 11.03 -3.89 4.38
N HIS A 175 11.19 -2.65 3.93
CA HIS A 175 10.12 -1.85 3.33
C HIS A 175 8.82 -1.88 4.15
N LEU A 176 8.94 -1.74 5.50
CA LEU A 176 7.77 -1.85 6.39
C LEU A 176 6.69 -0.81 6.09
N ARG A 177 7.07 0.38 5.59
CA ARG A 177 6.06 1.36 5.14
C ARG A 177 5.44 0.98 3.79
N GLY A 178 6.07 0.08 3.06
CA GLY A 178 5.67 -0.33 1.73
C GLY A 178 6.66 0.14 0.66
N ILE A 179 6.28 -0.07 -0.58
CA ILE A 179 7.03 0.30 -1.79
C ILE A 179 6.19 1.19 -2.70
N ASN A 180 6.87 1.97 -3.53
CA ASN A 180 6.29 2.65 -4.66
C ASN A 180 6.45 1.80 -5.93
N ALA A 181 5.49 1.91 -6.83
CA ALA A 181 5.47 1.24 -8.12
C ALA A 181 4.80 2.10 -9.18
N LYS A 182 4.96 1.72 -10.44
CA LYS A 182 4.26 2.28 -11.60
C LYS A 182 3.66 1.17 -12.45
N VAL A 183 2.59 1.48 -13.16
CA VAL A 183 1.96 0.57 -14.12
C VAL A 183 2.82 0.52 -15.38
N VAL A 184 3.27 -0.68 -15.78
CA VAL A 184 4.01 -0.91 -17.04
C VAL A 184 3.20 -1.72 -18.06
N LYS A 185 2.15 -2.39 -17.60
CA LYS A 185 1.11 -3.01 -18.45
C LYS A 185 -0.25 -2.77 -17.80
N PRO A 186 -1.20 -2.14 -18.50
CA PRO A 186 -2.53 -1.91 -17.95
C PRO A 186 -3.31 -3.22 -17.81
N GLY A 187 -4.32 -3.22 -16.94
CA GLY A 187 -5.13 -4.42 -16.72
C GLY A 187 -6.09 -4.28 -15.54
N VAL A 188 -6.59 -5.40 -15.09
CA VAL A 188 -7.56 -5.50 -14.00
C VAL A 188 -7.01 -6.40 -12.90
N VAL A 189 -7.20 -5.97 -11.66
CA VAL A 189 -6.82 -6.72 -10.47
C VAL A 189 -8.01 -6.86 -9.52
N ARG A 190 -8.11 -8.01 -8.84
CA ARG A 190 -9.18 -8.32 -7.88
C ARG A 190 -8.61 -8.70 -6.53
N VAL A 191 -9.33 -8.37 -5.48
CA VAL A 191 -9.02 -8.91 -4.14
C VAL A 191 -9.02 -10.44 -4.21
N GLY A 192 -8.01 -11.07 -3.63
CA GLY A 192 -7.77 -12.52 -3.72
C GLY A 192 -6.96 -12.96 -4.95
N SER A 193 -6.62 -12.04 -5.87
CA SER A 193 -5.69 -12.38 -6.97
C SER A 193 -4.31 -12.71 -6.41
N ALA A 194 -3.67 -13.71 -7.02
CA ALA A 194 -2.25 -13.96 -6.81
C ALA A 194 -1.43 -12.77 -7.38
N ILE A 195 -0.41 -12.39 -6.65
CA ILE A 195 0.60 -11.42 -7.07
C ILE A 195 1.89 -12.20 -7.25
N ARG A 196 2.49 -12.11 -8.44
CA ARG A 196 3.69 -12.90 -8.78
C ARG A 196 4.83 -12.01 -9.19
N LYS A 197 6.00 -12.33 -8.67
CA LYS A 197 7.26 -11.75 -9.12
C LYS A 197 7.59 -12.32 -10.49
N LEU A 198 7.85 -11.45 -11.47
CA LEU A 198 8.31 -11.84 -12.80
C LEU A 198 9.84 -11.86 -12.84
N HIS A 199 10.40 -12.95 -13.35
CA HIS A 199 11.85 -13.16 -13.48
C HIS A 199 12.35 -12.84 -14.88
#